data_a0b4c0375af0d31ee03d2e98d8050d9b
#
_entry.id   a0b4c0375af0d31ee03d2e98d8050d9b
#
_cell.length_a   1.000
_cell.length_b   1.000
_cell.length_c   1.000
_cell.angle_alpha   90.00
_cell.angle_beta   90.00
_cell.angle_gamma   90.00
#
_symmetry.space_group_name_H-M   'P 1'
#
loop_
_entity.id
_entity.type
_entity.pdbx_description
1 polymer ?
#
loop_
_entity_poly.entity_id
_entity_poly.type
_entity_poly.pdbx_seq_one_letter_code
_entity_poly.pdbx_strand_id
1 'polypeptide(L)'
;MTDLIPDAARQVWRHLFSVQIFAPVVFVLLGVLIMTGCRDNNSAPPAAPLRPVKTVIAPPLSNDSSLVLTGEIRPHEEVALAFRLDGRVVSRAAELGDRVSTGQPLAALENNQSRNQLSSARADLDSARAAERVAALNLHRMRLLMPGGAIARSQLDSAQGDWQSAQSRRLSSEAALKNAQDTLSWTQLTAPTAGRITAITVQPGQVVSAGQNVMMLAAGDARDAVFDLTAPALLRPDNLTPLKVTLLADPAIQASGTVRDISPQADPQTRTWRLRISLSHPPEAMAPGATVTVSLPDAQPPVIALPASALTRFADKPALLVVDAASRLQLRPVVLARFNAQQIFVTAGIQPGERIVTAGVSTLQPGEKVTLTQEAP
;
A
#
# COMPACT_ATOMS: atom_id res chain seq x y z
N MET A 1 -16.35 -12.49 75.99
CA MET A 1 -15.15 -12.94 76.70
C MET A 1 -14.24 -11.75 76.65
N THR A 2 -14.42 -10.95 77.63
CA THR A 2 -13.63 -10.86 78.91
C THR A 2 -12.31 -10.20 78.62
N ASP A 3 -12.25 -8.93 79.08
CA ASP A 3 -11.48 -8.45 80.23
C ASP A 3 -9.99 -8.25 79.89
N LEU A 4 -9.31 -7.19 80.18
CA LEU A 4 -9.18 -6.50 81.51
C LEU A 4 -8.44 -5.16 81.27
N ILE A 5 -8.95 -4.13 81.94
CA ILE A 5 -8.22 -2.94 82.40
C ILE A 5 -7.44 -3.33 83.67
N PRO A 6 -6.35 -2.70 84.04
CA PRO A 6 -6.40 -1.69 85.10
C PRO A 6 -5.45 -0.50 84.86
N ASP A 7 -5.82 0.73 85.18
CA ASP A 7 -5.95 1.46 86.44
C ASP A 7 -4.64 1.65 87.19
N ALA A 8 -4.21 2.90 87.29
CA ALA A 8 -3.57 3.53 88.48
C ALA A 8 -3.41 5.02 88.21
N ALA A 9 -4.36 5.80 88.60
CA ALA A 9 -4.53 6.43 89.89
C ALA A 9 -3.62 7.65 90.05
N ARG A 10 -4.21 8.85 89.90
CA ARG A 10 -4.54 9.71 91.04
C ARG A 10 -3.45 9.94 92.04
N GLN A 11 -3.17 11.17 92.24
CA GLN A 11 -2.69 11.99 93.36
C GLN A 11 -1.52 12.88 92.92
N VAL A 12 -1.41 14.14 93.17
CA VAL A 12 -1.69 14.84 94.42
C VAL A 12 -1.93 16.33 94.19
N TRP A 13 -2.95 16.75 94.72
CA TRP A 13 -3.41 18.09 95.00
C TRP A 13 -2.48 18.83 96.05
N ARG A 14 -2.50 20.17 95.95
CA ARG A 14 -2.35 21.14 97.02
C ARG A 14 -0.94 21.64 97.35
N HIS A 15 -0.78 22.87 97.14
CA HIS A 15 -0.47 23.93 98.17
C HIS A 15 -0.16 25.23 97.39
N LEU A 16 -0.85 26.14 97.59
CA LEU A 16 -1.32 27.17 98.50
C LEU A 16 -0.89 28.52 98.02
N PHE A 17 -1.89 29.28 97.72
CA PHE A 17 -2.30 30.56 98.30
C PHE A 17 -1.18 31.43 98.92
N SER A 18 -1.30 32.66 98.45
CA SER A 18 -1.04 34.00 99.04
C SER A 18 0.22 34.68 98.53
N VAL A 19 0.01 35.78 97.95
CA VAL A 19 0.24 37.16 98.29
C VAL A 19 -0.06 38.04 97.09
N GLN A 20 -1.17 38.49 96.89
CA GLN A 20 -1.83 39.78 97.21
C GLN A 20 -0.97 41.01 96.87
N ILE A 21 -1.50 41.76 95.85
CA ILE A 21 -1.56 43.23 95.89
C ILE A 21 -0.19 43.93 95.85
N PHE A 22 0.29 44.24 94.62
CA PHE A 22 0.99 45.49 94.25
C PHE A 22 1.32 45.53 92.74
N ALA A 23 0.40 45.42 91.89
CA ALA A 23 0.73 45.62 90.50
C ALA A 23 -0.42 46.07 89.53
N PRO A 24 -1.32 46.95 89.85
CA PRO A 24 -2.14 47.50 88.79
C PRO A 24 -1.65 48.84 88.22
N VAL A 25 -0.63 49.53 88.79
CA VAL A 25 -0.23 50.85 88.32
C VAL A 25 0.91 50.82 87.29
N VAL A 26 1.81 49.84 87.36
CA VAL A 26 2.91 49.69 86.34
C VAL A 26 2.45 49.16 85.04
N PHE A 27 1.35 48.36 85.00
CA PHE A 27 0.82 47.77 83.77
C PHE A 27 0.05 48.78 82.90
N VAL A 28 -0.54 49.85 83.46
CA VAL A 28 -1.23 50.88 82.69
C VAL A 28 -0.29 51.84 81.99
N LEU A 29 0.90 52.13 82.59
CA LEU A 29 1.91 52.99 81.99
C LEU A 29 2.71 52.29 80.87
N LEU A 30 2.84 50.95 80.87
CA LEU A 30 3.51 50.19 79.84
C LEU A 30 2.57 49.90 78.66
N GLY A 31 1.26 49.94 78.90
CA GLY A 31 0.22 49.74 77.88
C GLY A 31 0.01 50.93 76.92
N VAL A 32 0.34 52.14 77.43
CA VAL A 32 0.18 53.39 76.58
C VAL A 32 1.38 53.60 75.68
N LEU A 33 2.55 53.02 75.94
CA LEU A 33 3.75 53.17 75.09
C LEU A 33 3.82 52.20 73.96
N ILE A 34 2.91 51.19 73.87
CA ILE A 34 2.86 50.21 72.77
C ILE A 34 1.87 50.62 71.68
N MET A 35 1.04 51.63 71.92
CA MET A 35 0.02 52.06 70.97
C MET A 35 0.44 53.15 69.96
N THR A 36 1.69 53.56 69.96
CA THR A 36 2.17 54.63 69.00
C THR A 36 3.20 54.14 68.00
N GLY A 37 3.12 52.85 67.61
CA GLY A 37 4.07 52.26 66.64
C GLY A 37 3.50 51.56 65.42
N CYS A 38 2.26 51.77 65.09
CA CYS A 38 1.74 51.32 63.76
C CYS A 38 1.79 52.47 62.76
N ARG A 39 2.95 52.68 62.19
CA ARG A 39 3.09 53.43 60.92
C ARG A 39 2.80 52.44 59.83
N ASP A 40 1.66 52.62 59.17
CA ASP A 40 1.30 51.93 57.93
C ASP A 40 2.39 52.10 56.89
N ASN A 41 3.35 51.17 56.88
CA ASN A 41 4.20 50.97 55.71
C ASN A 41 3.38 50.11 54.72
N ASN A 42 2.51 50.80 53.99
CA ASN A 42 1.84 50.26 52.81
C ASN A 42 2.88 50.11 51.68
N SER A 43 3.95 49.36 51.93
CA SER A 43 4.84 48.88 50.91
C SER A 43 4.13 47.69 50.31
N ALA A 44 3.59 47.89 49.10
CA ALA A 44 3.16 46.76 48.25
C ALA A 44 4.23 45.67 48.30
N PRO A 45 3.87 44.39 48.49
CA PRO A 45 4.85 43.31 48.52
C PRO A 45 5.73 43.43 47.25
N PRO A 46 7.07 43.32 47.40
CA PRO A 46 7.96 43.40 46.25
C PRO A 46 7.44 42.44 45.19
N ALA A 47 7.22 42.94 43.99
CA ALA A 47 6.76 42.13 42.87
C ALA A 47 7.69 40.91 42.77
N ALA A 48 7.13 39.73 42.90
CA ALA A 48 7.89 38.49 42.83
C ALA A 48 8.75 38.54 41.57
N PRO A 49 10.04 38.21 41.64
CA PRO A 49 10.92 38.26 40.49
C PRO A 49 10.32 37.41 39.35
N LEU A 50 10.15 38.07 38.21
CA LEU A 50 9.59 37.40 37.02
C LEU A 50 10.47 36.18 36.66
N ARG A 51 9.88 35.03 36.58
CA ARG A 51 10.61 33.78 36.27
C ARG A 51 10.92 33.77 34.76
N PRO A 52 12.17 33.54 34.35
CA PRO A 52 12.50 33.33 32.96
C PRO A 52 12.00 31.97 32.50
N VAL A 53 11.27 31.93 31.37
CA VAL A 53 10.76 30.67 30.76
C VAL A 53 11.27 30.54 29.34
N LYS A 54 11.66 29.34 28.96
CA LYS A 54 11.96 29.02 27.57
C LYS A 54 10.65 28.80 26.83
N THR A 55 10.52 29.41 25.66
CA THR A 55 9.33 29.30 24.83
C THR A 55 9.69 28.96 23.40
N VAL A 56 8.82 28.22 22.74
CA VAL A 56 8.84 27.98 21.29
C VAL A 56 7.59 28.63 20.66
N ILE A 57 7.72 29.16 19.46
CA ILE A 57 6.58 29.62 18.68
C ILE A 57 5.98 28.39 18.01
N ALA A 58 4.67 28.17 18.16
CA ALA A 58 3.97 27.10 17.50
C ALA A 58 4.15 27.20 15.97
N PRO A 59 4.76 26.22 15.32
CA PRO A 59 4.94 26.23 13.88
C PRO A 59 3.60 26.16 13.15
N PRO A 60 3.55 26.48 11.85
CA PRO A 60 2.35 26.27 11.06
C PRO A 60 1.91 24.80 11.08
N LEU A 61 0.62 24.58 10.88
CA LEU A 61 0.07 23.25 10.71
C LEU A 61 0.82 22.51 9.60
N SER A 62 1.37 21.36 9.91
CA SER A 62 2.06 20.51 8.94
C SER A 62 1.28 19.21 8.74
N ASN A 63 1.17 18.80 7.48
CA ASN A 63 0.72 17.46 7.10
C ASN A 63 1.93 16.51 7.01
N ASP A 64 2.90 16.66 7.90
CA ASP A 64 4.23 16.05 7.83
C ASP A 64 4.24 14.53 8.12
N SER A 65 3.10 13.91 8.12
CA SER A 65 2.96 12.46 8.14
C SER A 65 2.74 11.96 6.72
N SER A 66 3.81 11.86 5.93
CA SER A 66 3.78 11.08 4.71
C SER A 66 4.10 9.62 5.05
N LEU A 67 3.22 8.72 4.66
CA LEU A 67 3.49 7.30 4.70
C LEU A 67 4.44 6.96 3.54
N VAL A 68 5.70 6.70 3.86
CA VAL A 68 6.67 6.26 2.86
C VAL A 68 6.59 4.74 2.74
N LEU A 69 6.25 4.26 1.55
CA LEU A 69 6.23 2.84 1.23
C LEU A 69 7.41 2.50 0.33
N THR A 70 7.98 1.32 0.57
CA THR A 70 8.98 0.72 -0.30
C THR A 70 8.33 -0.41 -1.09
N GLY A 71 8.64 -0.49 -2.38
CA GLY A 71 8.10 -1.48 -3.30
C GLY A 71 9.06 -1.78 -4.42
N GLU A 72 8.57 -2.46 -5.43
CA GLU A 72 9.36 -2.87 -6.60
C GLU A 72 8.65 -2.53 -7.92
N ILE A 73 9.43 -2.33 -8.96
CA ILE A 73 8.92 -2.19 -10.32
C ILE A 73 8.61 -3.57 -10.89
N ARG A 74 7.40 -3.73 -11.43
CA ARG A 74 6.97 -4.91 -12.19
C ARG A 74 6.49 -4.53 -13.58
N PRO A 75 6.54 -5.45 -14.54
CA PRO A 75 5.83 -5.26 -15.81
C PRO A 75 4.35 -5.00 -15.54
N HIS A 76 3.74 -4.13 -16.35
CA HIS A 76 2.29 -3.86 -16.26
C HIS A 76 1.47 -5.13 -16.55
N GLU A 77 1.91 -5.90 -17.52
CA GLU A 77 1.32 -7.18 -17.90
C GLU A 77 2.42 -8.22 -18.12
N GLU A 78 2.29 -9.38 -17.50
CA GLU A 78 3.21 -10.48 -17.62
C GLU A 78 2.45 -11.75 -18.04
N VAL A 79 2.89 -12.35 -19.14
CA VAL A 79 2.23 -13.51 -19.75
C VAL A 79 3.13 -14.72 -19.59
N ALA A 80 2.62 -15.76 -18.93
CA ALA A 80 3.27 -17.07 -18.88
C ALA A 80 3.06 -17.79 -20.23
N LEU A 81 4.14 -18.11 -20.89
CA LEU A 81 4.13 -18.83 -22.17
C LEU A 81 4.32 -20.32 -21.94
N ALA A 82 3.44 -21.11 -22.50
CA ALA A 82 3.44 -22.57 -22.39
C ALA A 82 3.11 -23.22 -23.73
N PHE A 83 3.66 -24.42 -23.98
CA PHE A 83 3.21 -25.25 -25.10
C PHE A 83 1.83 -25.83 -24.83
N ARG A 84 1.04 -26.03 -25.91
CA ARG A 84 -0.26 -26.69 -25.83
C ARG A 84 -0.17 -28.21 -25.91
N LEU A 85 1.02 -28.72 -26.23
CA LEU A 85 1.32 -30.13 -26.41
C LEU A 85 2.49 -30.54 -25.51
N ASP A 86 2.47 -31.82 -25.14
CA ASP A 86 3.63 -32.46 -24.54
C ASP A 86 4.70 -32.71 -25.59
N GLY A 87 5.98 -32.65 -25.21
CA GLY A 87 7.05 -32.93 -26.15
C GLY A 87 8.42 -32.52 -25.67
N ARG A 88 9.43 -32.90 -26.44
CA ARG A 88 10.81 -32.48 -26.18
C ARG A 88 11.10 -31.16 -26.89
N VAL A 89 11.66 -30.19 -26.15
CA VAL A 89 12.13 -28.93 -26.71
C VAL A 89 13.38 -29.21 -27.58
N VAL A 90 13.33 -28.92 -28.85
CA VAL A 90 14.48 -29.12 -29.77
C VAL A 90 15.26 -27.83 -29.97
N SER A 91 14.61 -26.67 -29.86
CA SER A 91 15.31 -25.39 -30.03
C SER A 91 14.64 -24.30 -29.21
N ARG A 92 15.44 -23.34 -28.81
CA ARG A 92 15.03 -22.09 -28.18
C ARG A 92 15.73 -20.96 -28.91
N ALA A 93 14.94 -20.09 -29.54
CA ALA A 93 15.43 -18.97 -30.34
C ALA A 93 15.53 -17.67 -29.53
N ALA A 94 14.74 -17.54 -28.44
CA ALA A 94 14.74 -16.35 -27.60
C ALA A 94 15.60 -16.55 -26.35
N GLU A 95 16.33 -15.49 -25.94
CA GLU A 95 17.14 -15.45 -24.74
C GLU A 95 16.53 -14.52 -23.67
N LEU A 96 17.03 -14.65 -22.43
CA LEU A 96 16.62 -13.80 -21.34
C LEU A 96 16.99 -12.34 -21.64
N GLY A 97 16.00 -11.44 -21.53
CA GLY A 97 16.17 -10.02 -21.81
C GLY A 97 15.90 -9.61 -23.26
N ASP A 98 15.68 -10.56 -24.19
CA ASP A 98 15.40 -10.27 -25.58
C ASP A 98 14.08 -9.51 -25.76
N ARG A 99 14.08 -8.57 -26.68
CA ARG A 99 12.86 -7.97 -27.22
C ARG A 99 12.33 -8.82 -28.35
N VAL A 100 11.05 -9.16 -28.25
CA VAL A 100 10.36 -10.02 -29.24
C VAL A 100 9.15 -9.29 -29.82
N SER A 101 8.84 -9.59 -31.07
CA SER A 101 7.70 -9.09 -31.79
C SER A 101 6.55 -10.09 -31.76
N THR A 102 5.31 -9.61 -31.93
CA THR A 102 4.12 -10.48 -32.03
C THR A 102 4.31 -11.52 -33.16
N GLY A 103 4.01 -12.79 -32.86
CA GLY A 103 4.16 -13.91 -33.79
C GLY A 103 5.59 -14.43 -33.95
N GLN A 104 6.59 -13.81 -33.32
CA GLN A 104 7.98 -14.28 -33.38
C GLN A 104 8.13 -15.67 -32.73
N PRO A 105 8.76 -16.66 -33.40
CA PRO A 105 9.01 -17.95 -32.82
C PRO A 105 10.06 -17.86 -31.70
N LEU A 106 9.73 -18.44 -30.53
CA LEU A 106 10.55 -18.39 -29.31
C LEU A 106 11.20 -19.73 -28.98
N ALA A 107 10.47 -20.82 -29.20
CA ALA A 107 10.94 -22.18 -28.97
C ALA A 107 10.15 -23.17 -29.84
N ALA A 108 10.70 -24.36 -30.03
CA ALA A 108 10.04 -25.39 -30.81
C ALA A 108 10.16 -26.77 -30.12
N LEU A 109 9.08 -27.55 -30.19
CA LEU A 109 9.04 -28.97 -29.85
C LEU A 109 9.49 -29.83 -31.05
N GLU A 110 9.87 -31.06 -30.74
CA GLU A 110 10.03 -32.09 -31.77
C GLU A 110 8.71 -32.32 -32.49
N ASN A 111 8.74 -32.20 -33.82
CA ASN A 111 7.50 -32.15 -34.62
C ASN A 111 7.41 -33.24 -35.73
N ASN A 112 8.29 -34.24 -35.72
CA ASN A 112 8.34 -35.31 -36.72
C ASN A 112 6.99 -36.04 -36.82
N GLN A 113 6.39 -36.40 -35.69
CA GLN A 113 5.10 -37.08 -35.64
C GLN A 113 3.98 -36.16 -36.20
N SER A 114 3.92 -34.90 -35.81
CA SER A 114 2.90 -33.97 -36.29
C SER A 114 3.04 -33.70 -37.82
N ARG A 115 4.27 -33.63 -38.35
CA ARG A 115 4.50 -33.52 -39.80
C ARG A 115 4.02 -34.74 -40.56
N ASN A 116 4.29 -35.96 -40.04
CA ASN A 116 3.82 -37.21 -40.64
C ASN A 116 2.28 -37.27 -40.65
N GLN A 117 1.66 -36.87 -39.53
CA GLN A 117 0.19 -36.83 -39.42
C GLN A 117 -0.44 -35.81 -40.41
N LEU A 118 0.19 -34.65 -40.56
CA LEU A 118 -0.22 -33.64 -41.53
C LEU A 118 -0.12 -34.21 -42.96
N SER A 119 0.98 -34.90 -43.30
CA SER A 119 1.16 -35.52 -44.62
C SER A 119 0.11 -36.57 -44.90
N SER A 120 -0.22 -37.45 -43.92
CA SER A 120 -1.30 -38.45 -44.03
C SER A 120 -2.66 -37.79 -44.27
N ALA A 121 -3.04 -36.81 -43.44
CA ALA A 121 -4.32 -36.11 -43.54
C ALA A 121 -4.48 -35.39 -44.87
N ARG A 122 -3.38 -34.91 -45.45
CA ARG A 122 -3.38 -34.30 -46.77
C ARG A 122 -3.67 -35.31 -47.88
N ALA A 123 -3.02 -36.50 -47.84
CA ALA A 123 -3.25 -37.59 -48.77
C ALA A 123 -4.70 -38.14 -48.70
N ASP A 124 -5.24 -38.23 -47.46
CA ASP A 124 -6.62 -38.67 -47.25
C ASP A 124 -7.63 -37.69 -47.84
N LEU A 125 -7.39 -36.39 -47.69
CA LEU A 125 -8.22 -35.36 -48.32
C LEU A 125 -8.14 -35.41 -49.84
N ASP A 126 -6.96 -35.60 -50.42
CA ASP A 126 -6.80 -35.68 -51.89
C ASP A 126 -7.49 -36.92 -52.43
N SER A 127 -7.47 -38.05 -51.74
CA SER A 127 -8.23 -39.27 -52.07
C SER A 127 -9.74 -39.01 -51.98
N ALA A 128 -10.22 -38.39 -50.90
CA ALA A 128 -11.65 -38.07 -50.74
C ALA A 128 -12.15 -37.07 -51.82
N ARG A 129 -11.36 -36.10 -52.22
CA ARG A 129 -11.66 -35.18 -53.31
C ARG A 129 -11.78 -35.92 -54.65
N ALA A 130 -10.90 -36.89 -54.94
CA ALA A 130 -10.96 -37.71 -56.13
C ALA A 130 -12.24 -38.55 -56.16
N ALA A 131 -12.60 -39.19 -55.06
CA ALA A 131 -13.82 -39.95 -54.90
C ALA A 131 -15.09 -39.11 -55.13
N GLU A 132 -15.17 -37.94 -54.50
CA GLU A 132 -16.29 -37.01 -54.71
C GLU A 132 -16.43 -36.61 -56.19
N ARG A 133 -15.31 -36.32 -56.85
CA ARG A 133 -15.31 -35.95 -58.26
C ARG A 133 -15.88 -37.07 -59.13
N VAL A 134 -15.48 -38.32 -58.90
CA VAL A 134 -16.00 -39.48 -59.62
C VAL A 134 -17.51 -39.66 -59.37
N ALA A 135 -17.95 -39.58 -58.12
CA ALA A 135 -19.37 -39.68 -57.76
C ALA A 135 -20.19 -38.52 -58.37
N ALA A 136 -19.67 -37.30 -58.39
CA ALA A 136 -20.32 -36.15 -59.01
C ALA A 136 -20.48 -36.31 -60.52
N LEU A 137 -19.45 -36.81 -61.20
CA LEU A 137 -19.53 -37.09 -62.68
C LEU A 137 -20.52 -38.22 -62.94
N ASN A 138 -20.57 -39.22 -62.09
CA ASN A 138 -21.57 -40.28 -62.23
C ASN A 138 -23.00 -39.78 -62.02
N LEU A 139 -23.25 -39.02 -60.98
CA LEU A 139 -24.55 -38.38 -60.74
C LEU A 139 -24.97 -37.47 -61.91
N HIS A 140 -24.04 -36.66 -62.41
CA HIS A 140 -24.30 -35.81 -63.56
C HIS A 140 -24.74 -36.64 -64.81
N ARG A 141 -24.04 -37.75 -65.09
CA ARG A 141 -24.40 -38.66 -66.23
C ARG A 141 -25.80 -39.24 -65.99
N MET A 142 -26.13 -39.75 -64.80
CA MET A 142 -27.44 -40.29 -64.45
C MET A 142 -28.55 -39.23 -64.65
N ARG A 143 -28.31 -37.98 -64.26
CA ARG A 143 -29.25 -36.87 -64.43
C ARG A 143 -29.55 -36.59 -65.97
N LEU A 144 -28.55 -36.74 -66.83
CA LEU A 144 -28.71 -36.54 -68.27
C LEU A 144 -29.47 -37.69 -68.92
N LEU A 145 -29.35 -38.94 -68.45
CA LEU A 145 -30.00 -40.10 -69.01
C LEU A 145 -31.46 -40.31 -68.54
N MET A 146 -31.82 -39.76 -67.40
CA MET A 146 -33.14 -39.87 -66.80
C MET A 146 -34.28 -39.34 -67.64
N PRO A 147 -34.23 -38.17 -68.35
CA PRO A 147 -35.32 -37.66 -69.15
C PRO A 147 -35.63 -38.52 -70.37
N GLY A 148 -34.64 -39.29 -70.85
CA GLY A 148 -34.83 -40.24 -71.97
C GLY A 148 -35.37 -41.59 -71.58
N GLY A 149 -35.70 -41.85 -70.34
CA GLY A 149 -36.17 -43.15 -69.84
C GLY A 149 -35.11 -44.25 -69.88
N ALA A 150 -33.83 -43.91 -70.10
CA ALA A 150 -32.75 -44.86 -70.27
C ALA A 150 -32.26 -45.51 -68.92
N ILE A 151 -32.71 -45.00 -67.75
CA ILE A 151 -32.35 -45.50 -66.44
C ILE A 151 -33.58 -45.54 -65.53
N ALA A 152 -33.54 -46.41 -64.51
CA ALA A 152 -34.53 -46.47 -63.47
C ALA A 152 -34.29 -45.28 -62.42
N ARG A 153 -35.36 -44.81 -61.79
CA ARG A 153 -35.29 -43.72 -60.76
C ARG A 153 -34.40 -44.12 -59.58
N SER A 154 -34.44 -45.41 -59.20
CA SER A 154 -33.60 -45.97 -58.14
C SER A 154 -32.09 -45.83 -58.42
N GLN A 155 -31.67 -45.87 -59.69
CA GLN A 155 -30.28 -45.67 -60.13
C GLN A 155 -29.85 -44.19 -59.98
N LEU A 156 -30.74 -43.26 -60.24
CA LEU A 156 -30.47 -41.82 -59.96
C LEU A 156 -30.39 -41.54 -58.43
N ASP A 157 -31.34 -42.08 -57.66
CA ASP A 157 -31.36 -41.91 -56.20
C ASP A 157 -30.12 -42.52 -55.57
N SER A 158 -29.65 -43.68 -56.04
CA SER A 158 -28.38 -44.28 -55.61
C SER A 158 -27.18 -43.40 -55.93
N ALA A 159 -27.06 -42.91 -57.15
CA ALA A 159 -25.96 -42.03 -57.53
C ALA A 159 -25.96 -40.71 -56.77
N GLN A 160 -27.14 -40.21 -56.35
CA GLN A 160 -27.24 -39.05 -55.49
C GLN A 160 -26.76 -39.35 -54.04
N GLY A 161 -27.14 -40.52 -53.50
CA GLY A 161 -26.65 -40.99 -52.18
C GLY A 161 -25.13 -41.19 -52.18
N ASP A 162 -24.56 -41.77 -53.24
CA ASP A 162 -23.12 -41.98 -53.38
C ASP A 162 -22.37 -40.62 -53.44
N TRP A 163 -22.90 -39.67 -54.18
CA TRP A 163 -22.30 -38.33 -54.20
C TRP A 163 -22.38 -37.63 -52.84
N GLN A 164 -23.51 -37.68 -52.11
CA GLN A 164 -23.64 -37.10 -50.78
C GLN A 164 -22.68 -37.79 -49.81
N SER A 165 -22.53 -39.08 -49.87
CA SER A 165 -21.60 -39.84 -49.04
C SER A 165 -20.15 -39.42 -49.29
N ALA A 166 -19.74 -39.33 -50.60
CA ALA A 166 -18.41 -38.86 -50.99
C ALA A 166 -18.14 -37.42 -50.55
N GLN A 167 -19.14 -36.55 -50.66
CA GLN A 167 -19.06 -35.17 -50.21
C GLN A 167 -18.84 -35.07 -48.68
N SER A 168 -19.62 -35.85 -47.93
CA SER A 168 -19.47 -35.91 -46.45
C SER A 168 -18.08 -36.38 -46.06
N ARG A 169 -17.53 -37.38 -46.77
CA ARG A 169 -16.18 -37.91 -46.53
C ARG A 169 -15.11 -36.86 -46.84
N ARG A 170 -15.24 -36.08 -47.92
CA ARG A 170 -14.33 -34.96 -48.18
C ARG A 170 -14.35 -33.94 -47.10
N LEU A 171 -15.53 -33.50 -46.61
CA LEU A 171 -15.65 -32.52 -45.53
C LEU A 171 -15.00 -33.03 -44.22
N SER A 172 -15.18 -34.32 -43.90
CA SER A 172 -14.53 -34.96 -42.76
C SER A 172 -12.99 -34.94 -42.88
N SER A 173 -12.47 -35.32 -44.09
CA SER A 173 -11.02 -35.30 -44.33
C SER A 173 -10.44 -33.86 -44.33
N GLU A 174 -11.22 -32.88 -44.76
CA GLU A 174 -10.83 -31.47 -44.71
C GLU A 174 -10.71 -30.96 -43.28
N ALA A 175 -11.64 -31.34 -42.38
CA ALA A 175 -11.57 -31.06 -40.98
C ALA A 175 -10.36 -31.77 -40.31
N ALA A 176 -10.08 -33.05 -40.70
CA ALA A 176 -8.93 -33.79 -40.21
C ALA A 176 -7.59 -33.11 -40.63
N LEU A 177 -7.50 -32.64 -41.88
CA LEU A 177 -6.33 -31.88 -42.31
C LEU A 177 -6.12 -30.61 -41.51
N LYS A 178 -7.19 -29.85 -41.24
CA LYS A 178 -7.11 -28.63 -40.43
C LYS A 178 -6.62 -28.93 -39.02
N ASN A 179 -7.15 -29.97 -38.40
CA ASN A 179 -6.71 -30.39 -37.08
C ASN A 179 -5.21 -30.76 -37.03
N ALA A 180 -4.72 -31.46 -38.08
CA ALA A 180 -3.29 -31.79 -38.18
C ALA A 180 -2.41 -30.54 -38.40
N GLN A 181 -2.90 -29.54 -39.16
CA GLN A 181 -2.23 -28.25 -39.33
C GLN A 181 -2.15 -27.48 -38.01
N ASP A 182 -3.25 -27.42 -37.29
CA ASP A 182 -3.31 -26.74 -35.97
C ASP A 182 -2.36 -27.42 -34.97
N THR A 183 -2.37 -28.77 -34.89
CA THR A 183 -1.46 -29.56 -34.04
C THR A 183 0.02 -29.30 -34.38
N LEU A 184 0.37 -29.22 -35.67
CA LEU A 184 1.72 -28.87 -36.07
C LEU A 184 2.08 -27.43 -35.66
N SER A 185 1.17 -26.48 -35.79
CA SER A 185 1.40 -25.11 -35.38
C SER A 185 1.68 -24.99 -33.90
N TRP A 186 1.03 -25.79 -33.05
CA TRP A 186 1.20 -25.81 -31.59
C TRP A 186 2.56 -26.39 -31.14
N THR A 187 3.31 -27.02 -32.04
CA THR A 187 4.71 -27.40 -31.76
C THR A 187 5.67 -26.22 -31.75
N GLN A 188 5.26 -25.06 -32.23
CA GLN A 188 6.02 -23.81 -32.15
C GLN A 188 5.41 -22.88 -31.09
N LEU A 189 6.23 -22.44 -30.15
CA LEU A 189 5.87 -21.40 -29.20
C LEU A 189 6.19 -20.04 -29.82
N THR A 190 5.16 -19.22 -29.98
CA THR A 190 5.31 -17.87 -30.53
C THR A 190 4.88 -16.82 -29.52
N ALA A 191 5.44 -15.61 -29.61
CA ALA A 191 5.05 -14.49 -28.79
C ALA A 191 3.62 -14.01 -29.15
N PRO A 192 2.67 -13.97 -28.21
CA PRO A 192 1.31 -13.48 -28.46
C PRO A 192 1.26 -11.97 -28.68
N THR A 193 2.17 -11.24 -28.03
CA THR A 193 2.33 -9.79 -28.13
C THR A 193 3.80 -9.42 -28.20
N ALA A 194 4.10 -8.20 -28.65
CA ALA A 194 5.46 -7.66 -28.54
C ALA A 194 5.80 -7.38 -27.08
N GLY A 195 7.07 -7.60 -26.69
CA GLY A 195 7.51 -7.40 -25.32
C GLY A 195 8.95 -7.86 -25.07
N ARG A 196 9.28 -8.11 -23.80
CA ARG A 196 10.62 -8.57 -23.38
C ARG A 196 10.51 -9.87 -22.59
N ILE A 197 11.42 -10.82 -22.84
CA ILE A 197 11.51 -12.08 -22.08
C ILE A 197 12.09 -11.80 -20.68
N THR A 198 11.32 -12.08 -19.64
CA THR A 198 11.70 -11.83 -18.22
C THR A 198 12.18 -13.07 -17.49
N ALA A 199 11.75 -14.27 -17.93
CA ALA A 199 12.25 -15.52 -17.37
C ALA A 199 12.19 -16.65 -18.39
N ILE A 200 13.10 -17.62 -18.25
CA ILE A 200 13.13 -18.87 -19.04
C ILE A 200 13.30 -20.03 -18.08
N THR A 201 12.40 -21.02 -18.15
CA THR A 201 12.36 -22.14 -17.23
C THR A 201 12.75 -23.48 -17.87
N VAL A 202 13.00 -23.49 -19.19
CA VAL A 202 13.29 -24.72 -19.95
C VAL A 202 14.57 -24.61 -20.78
N GLN A 203 15.19 -25.77 -21.00
CA GLN A 203 16.40 -25.90 -21.82
C GLN A 203 16.10 -26.80 -23.05
N PRO A 204 16.82 -26.57 -24.18
CA PRO A 204 16.80 -27.53 -25.29
C PRO A 204 17.16 -28.94 -24.85
N GLY A 205 16.44 -29.94 -25.33
CA GLY A 205 16.55 -31.34 -24.92
C GLY A 205 15.62 -31.75 -23.78
N GLN A 206 15.04 -30.81 -23.03
CA GLN A 206 14.11 -31.08 -21.94
C GLN A 206 12.73 -31.50 -22.48
N VAL A 207 12.07 -32.42 -21.76
CA VAL A 207 10.66 -32.78 -22.02
C VAL A 207 9.76 -31.90 -21.16
N VAL A 208 8.72 -31.35 -21.76
CA VAL A 208 7.73 -30.47 -21.12
C VAL A 208 6.34 -31.04 -21.32
N SER A 209 5.47 -30.75 -20.36
CA SER A 209 4.05 -31.10 -20.43
C SER A 209 3.22 -29.91 -20.94
N ALA A 210 2.06 -30.19 -21.52
CA ALA A 210 1.11 -29.17 -21.95
C ALA A 210 0.74 -28.25 -20.77
N GLY A 211 0.76 -26.93 -20.99
CA GLY A 211 0.47 -25.93 -19.97
C GLY A 211 1.62 -25.65 -18.98
N GLN A 212 2.74 -26.38 -19.07
CA GLN A 212 3.92 -26.08 -18.26
C GLN A 212 4.52 -24.73 -18.70
N ASN A 213 4.78 -23.83 -17.74
CA ASN A 213 5.42 -22.55 -18.01
C ASN A 213 6.83 -22.77 -18.58
N VAL A 214 7.09 -22.21 -19.76
CA VAL A 214 8.35 -22.29 -20.51
C VAL A 214 9.11 -20.99 -20.43
N MET A 215 8.42 -19.85 -20.54
CA MET A 215 8.97 -18.51 -20.53
C MET A 215 7.97 -17.53 -19.95
N MET A 216 8.47 -16.42 -19.41
CA MET A 216 7.65 -15.27 -19.03
C MET A 216 7.93 -14.12 -19.99
N LEU A 217 6.87 -13.49 -20.46
CA LEU A 217 6.90 -12.34 -21.37
C LEU A 217 6.27 -11.13 -20.70
N ALA A 218 7.06 -10.08 -20.47
CA ALA A 218 6.53 -8.76 -20.14
C ALA A 218 6.00 -8.10 -21.41
N ALA A 219 4.69 -7.88 -21.47
CA ALA A 219 4.04 -7.29 -22.64
C ALA A 219 4.26 -5.77 -22.65
N GLY A 220 4.75 -5.25 -23.77
CA GLY A 220 5.04 -3.83 -23.95
C GLY A 220 6.14 -3.29 -23.05
N ASP A 221 6.21 -1.96 -22.89
CA ASP A 221 7.18 -1.25 -22.05
C ASP A 221 6.52 -0.61 -20.82
N ALA A 222 5.22 -0.78 -20.62
CA ALA A 222 4.49 -0.25 -19.48
C ALA A 222 4.91 -0.96 -18.18
N ARG A 223 5.06 -0.18 -17.11
CA ARG A 223 5.53 -0.66 -15.80
C ARG A 223 4.64 -0.15 -14.68
N ASP A 224 4.46 -1.00 -13.69
CA ASP A 224 3.77 -0.67 -12.44
C ASP A 224 4.78 -0.68 -11.30
N ALA A 225 4.61 0.25 -10.37
CA ALA A 225 5.26 0.17 -9.06
C ALA A 225 4.29 -0.54 -8.10
N VAL A 226 4.77 -1.61 -7.47
CA VAL A 226 3.98 -2.49 -6.61
C VAL A 226 4.45 -2.32 -5.18
N PHE A 227 3.50 -2.01 -4.29
CA PHE A 227 3.74 -1.77 -2.86
C PHE A 227 2.81 -2.64 -2.03
N ASP A 228 3.26 -3.01 -0.85
CA ASP A 228 2.44 -3.74 0.11
C ASP A 228 2.01 -2.80 1.26
N LEU A 229 0.69 -2.70 1.47
CA LEU A 229 0.04 -1.83 2.47
C LEU A 229 -0.40 -2.66 3.67
N THR A 230 -0.14 -2.17 4.87
CA THR A 230 -0.64 -2.79 6.11
C THR A 230 -2.09 -2.43 6.42
N ALA A 231 -2.58 -1.29 5.90
CA ALA A 231 -3.95 -0.84 6.11
C ALA A 231 -4.45 0.01 4.92
N PRO A 232 -5.33 -0.50 4.06
CA PRO A 232 -5.84 0.22 2.89
C PRO A 232 -6.72 1.43 3.26
N ALA A 233 -7.31 1.45 4.46
CA ALA A 233 -8.11 2.58 4.95
C ALA A 233 -7.31 3.88 5.14
N LEU A 234 -5.97 3.81 5.13
CA LEU A 234 -5.09 4.99 5.15
C LEU A 234 -5.06 5.72 3.80
N LEU A 235 -5.50 5.08 2.73
CA LEU A 235 -5.57 5.67 1.40
C LEU A 235 -6.97 6.24 1.16
N ARG A 236 -7.06 7.57 1.07
CA ARG A 236 -8.27 8.22 0.57
C ARG A 236 -8.17 8.36 -0.94
N PRO A 237 -9.16 7.86 -1.71
CA PRO A 237 -9.13 7.93 -3.18
C PRO A 237 -8.93 9.36 -3.72
N ASP A 238 -9.47 10.35 -3.02
CA ASP A 238 -9.46 11.76 -3.44
C ASP A 238 -8.07 12.42 -3.38
N ASN A 239 -7.10 11.81 -2.70
CA ASN A 239 -5.76 12.37 -2.48
C ASN A 239 -4.67 11.66 -3.31
N LEU A 240 -5.04 10.77 -4.24
CA LEU A 240 -4.10 9.81 -4.84
C LEU A 240 -3.59 10.21 -6.24
N THR A 241 -3.71 11.46 -6.69
CA THR A 241 -3.29 11.83 -8.03
C THR A 241 -2.48 13.13 -8.09
N PRO A 242 -1.38 13.16 -8.86
CA PRO A 242 -0.48 12.07 -9.27
C PRO A 242 0.52 11.74 -8.14
N LEU A 243 0.83 10.48 -7.97
CA LEU A 243 1.83 10.02 -7.00
C LEU A 243 3.24 10.08 -7.62
N LYS A 244 4.21 10.51 -6.81
CA LYS A 244 5.61 10.56 -7.19
C LYS A 244 6.32 9.31 -6.69
N VAL A 245 6.75 8.48 -7.62
CA VAL A 245 7.53 7.26 -7.35
C VAL A 245 9.00 7.57 -7.60
N THR A 246 9.85 7.24 -6.65
CA THR A 246 11.28 7.57 -6.65
C THR A 246 12.09 6.28 -6.60
N LEU A 247 13.16 6.20 -7.40
CA LEU A 247 14.08 5.07 -7.35
C LEU A 247 14.89 5.11 -6.05
N LEU A 248 14.91 4.02 -5.30
CA LEU A 248 15.61 3.98 -4.00
C LEU A 248 17.12 4.18 -4.14
N ALA A 249 17.74 3.63 -5.20
CA ALA A 249 19.18 3.73 -5.45
C ALA A 249 19.62 5.14 -5.86
N ASP A 250 18.75 5.91 -6.53
CA ASP A 250 19.01 7.28 -6.95
C ASP A 250 17.72 8.12 -6.85
N PRO A 251 17.57 8.91 -5.78
CA PRO A 251 16.38 9.76 -5.57
C PRO A 251 16.14 10.85 -6.62
N ALA A 252 17.13 11.14 -7.48
CA ALA A 252 16.95 12.07 -8.58
C ALA A 252 16.08 11.46 -9.69
N ILE A 253 16.05 10.13 -9.80
CA ILE A 253 15.28 9.38 -10.78
C ILE A 253 13.85 9.16 -10.24
N GLN A 254 12.88 9.80 -10.89
CA GLN A 254 11.50 9.85 -10.45
C GLN A 254 10.56 9.64 -11.63
N ALA A 255 9.41 9.03 -11.37
CA ALA A 255 8.31 8.91 -12.32
C ALA A 255 6.99 9.30 -11.65
N SER A 256 6.10 9.90 -12.41
CA SER A 256 4.73 10.11 -11.97
C SER A 256 3.90 8.85 -12.22
N GLY A 257 3.00 8.54 -11.30
CA GLY A 257 2.12 7.40 -11.46
C GLY A 257 0.72 7.66 -10.91
N THR A 258 -0.23 6.88 -11.37
CA THR A 258 -1.61 6.88 -10.88
C THR A 258 -1.92 5.54 -10.25
N VAL A 259 -2.71 5.53 -9.19
CA VAL A 259 -3.16 4.28 -8.58
C VAL A 259 -4.01 3.52 -9.61
N ARG A 260 -3.55 2.33 -9.96
CA ARG A 260 -4.26 1.42 -10.86
C ARG A 260 -5.31 0.62 -10.09
N ASP A 261 -4.87 -0.05 -9.05
CA ASP A 261 -5.72 -0.86 -8.18
C ASP A 261 -5.10 -1.06 -6.80
N ILE A 262 -5.98 -1.39 -5.86
CA ILE A 262 -5.64 -1.89 -4.53
C ILE A 262 -6.32 -3.23 -4.41
N SER A 263 -5.56 -4.28 -4.08
CA SER A 263 -6.13 -5.61 -3.89
C SER A 263 -7.30 -5.56 -2.90
N PRO A 264 -8.48 -6.10 -3.25
CA PRO A 264 -9.64 -6.10 -2.35
C PRO A 264 -9.45 -7.04 -1.15
N GLN A 265 -8.50 -7.97 -1.23
CA GLN A 265 -8.18 -8.94 -0.20
C GLN A 265 -6.70 -8.86 0.17
N ALA A 266 -6.42 -9.00 1.48
CA ALA A 266 -5.06 -9.11 1.97
C ALA A 266 -4.44 -10.44 1.54
N ASP A 267 -3.15 -10.41 1.24
CA ASP A 267 -2.36 -11.62 1.07
C ASP A 267 -2.36 -12.41 2.40
N PRO A 268 -2.70 -13.71 2.39
CA PRO A 268 -2.85 -14.51 3.60
C PRO A 268 -1.53 -14.73 4.36
N GLN A 269 -0.39 -14.64 3.69
CA GLN A 269 0.93 -14.86 4.28
C GLN A 269 1.48 -13.58 4.92
N THR A 270 1.43 -12.46 4.19
CA THR A 270 1.99 -11.17 4.64
C THR A 270 0.98 -10.31 5.38
N ARG A 271 -0.33 -10.56 5.23
CA ARG A 271 -1.45 -9.75 5.75
C ARG A 271 -1.40 -8.31 5.26
N THR A 272 -0.88 -8.11 4.06
CA THR A 272 -0.79 -6.81 3.40
C THR A 272 -1.69 -6.77 2.17
N TRP A 273 -2.12 -5.56 1.81
CA TRP A 273 -2.86 -5.31 0.57
C TRP A 273 -1.91 -4.78 -0.47
N ARG A 274 -1.99 -5.36 -1.66
CA ARG A 274 -1.15 -4.92 -2.78
C ARG A 274 -1.71 -3.68 -3.43
N LEU A 275 -0.90 -2.62 -3.45
CA LEU A 275 -1.15 -1.38 -4.19
C LEU A 275 -0.34 -1.41 -5.48
N ARG A 276 -0.99 -1.20 -6.63
CA ARG A 276 -0.33 -1.03 -7.93
C ARG A 276 -0.49 0.39 -8.41
N ILE A 277 0.63 1.00 -8.76
CA ILE A 277 0.70 2.36 -9.31
C ILE A 277 1.23 2.25 -10.73
N SER A 278 0.41 2.60 -11.71
CA SER A 278 0.82 2.62 -13.12
C SER A 278 1.68 3.85 -13.40
N LEU A 279 2.89 3.63 -13.90
CA LEU A 279 3.88 4.68 -14.13
C LEU A 279 3.72 5.30 -15.52
N SER A 280 3.73 6.64 -15.55
CA SER A 280 3.73 7.40 -16.80
C SER A 280 5.18 7.64 -17.24
N HIS A 281 5.57 7.11 -18.41
CA HIS A 281 6.90 7.29 -19.00
C HIS A 281 8.06 6.99 -18.02
N PRO A 282 8.10 5.78 -17.41
CA PRO A 282 9.14 5.46 -16.44
C PRO A 282 10.52 5.50 -17.10
N PRO A 283 11.53 6.16 -16.48
CA PRO A 283 12.91 6.14 -16.94
C PRO A 283 13.44 4.70 -17.08
N GLU A 284 14.41 4.50 -17.97
CA GLU A 284 14.97 3.17 -18.25
C GLU A 284 15.59 2.53 -16.99
N ALA A 285 16.17 3.35 -16.11
CA ALA A 285 16.72 2.92 -14.82
C ALA A 285 15.68 2.31 -13.86
N MET A 286 14.38 2.63 -14.01
CA MET A 286 13.30 1.96 -13.29
C MET A 286 12.94 0.63 -13.98
N ALA A 287 13.92 -0.24 -14.22
CA ALA A 287 13.73 -1.55 -14.81
C ALA A 287 12.91 -2.48 -13.88
N PRO A 288 12.23 -3.51 -14.44
CA PRO A 288 11.59 -4.54 -13.61
C PRO A 288 12.55 -5.13 -12.59
N GLY A 289 12.11 -5.26 -11.33
CA GLY A 289 12.92 -5.67 -10.18
C GLY A 289 13.63 -4.51 -9.44
N ALA A 290 13.61 -3.28 -9.98
CA ALA A 290 14.16 -2.13 -9.27
C ALA A 290 13.34 -1.77 -8.04
N THR A 291 14.01 -1.44 -6.93
CA THR A 291 13.35 -0.99 -5.70
C THR A 291 13.01 0.49 -5.77
N VAL A 292 11.78 0.82 -5.42
CA VAL A 292 11.25 2.19 -5.47
C VAL A 292 10.56 2.56 -4.17
N THR A 293 10.42 3.86 -3.94
CA THR A 293 9.67 4.43 -2.82
C THR A 293 8.56 5.33 -3.33
N VAL A 294 7.45 5.39 -2.60
CA VAL A 294 6.37 6.35 -2.81
C VAL A 294 6.01 6.99 -1.48
N SER A 295 5.81 8.31 -1.49
CA SER A 295 5.29 9.05 -0.34
C SER A 295 3.79 9.26 -0.56
N LEU A 296 2.98 8.64 0.30
CA LEU A 296 1.53 8.82 0.30
C LEU A 296 1.15 9.89 1.32
N PRO A 297 0.29 10.85 0.97
CA PRO A 297 -0.23 11.79 1.96
C PRO A 297 -1.01 11.01 3.02
N ASP A 298 -0.65 11.20 4.29
CA ASP A 298 -1.39 10.59 5.40
C ASP A 298 -2.78 11.24 5.49
N ALA A 299 -3.79 10.40 5.74
CA ALA A 299 -5.17 10.85 5.95
C ALA A 299 -5.38 11.54 7.32
N GLN A 300 -4.33 11.66 8.13
CA GLN A 300 -4.44 12.30 9.45
C GLN A 300 -4.64 13.81 9.33
N PRO A 301 -5.42 14.40 10.24
CA PRO A 301 -5.59 15.85 10.26
C PRO A 301 -4.24 16.55 10.47
N PRO A 302 -4.09 17.77 9.92
CA PRO A 302 -2.86 18.54 10.09
C PRO A 302 -2.57 18.75 11.58
N VAL A 303 -1.29 18.69 11.95
CA VAL A 303 -0.82 18.74 13.33
C VAL A 303 0.21 19.85 13.54
N ILE A 304 0.30 20.34 14.77
CA ILE A 304 1.38 21.20 15.23
C ILE A 304 2.38 20.36 15.99
N ALA A 305 3.62 20.28 15.51
CA ALA A 305 4.70 19.56 16.18
C ALA A 305 5.37 20.46 17.23
N LEU A 306 5.46 19.98 18.47
CA LEU A 306 6.07 20.69 19.58
C LEU A 306 7.02 19.77 20.35
N PRO A 307 8.03 20.30 21.06
CA PRO A 307 8.87 19.50 21.94
C PRO A 307 8.05 18.78 23.01
N ALA A 308 8.36 17.52 23.31
CA ALA A 308 7.67 16.74 24.33
C ALA A 308 7.75 17.38 25.72
N SER A 309 8.79 18.18 25.98
CA SER A 309 8.99 18.93 27.23
C SER A 309 7.95 20.03 27.49
N ALA A 310 7.18 20.44 26.49
CA ALA A 310 6.09 21.39 26.64
C ALA A 310 4.82 20.79 27.26
N LEU A 311 4.70 19.46 27.25
CA LEU A 311 3.50 18.77 27.71
C LEU A 311 3.37 18.81 29.23
N THR A 312 2.20 19.21 29.70
CA THR A 312 1.77 19.15 31.09
C THR A 312 0.39 18.51 31.22
N ARG A 313 -0.16 18.48 32.41
CA ARG A 313 -1.49 17.92 32.68
C ARG A 313 -2.39 18.94 33.36
N PHE A 314 -3.67 18.88 32.97
CA PHE A 314 -4.73 19.59 33.66
C PHE A 314 -5.90 18.63 33.89
N ALA A 315 -6.23 18.36 35.15
CA ALA A 315 -7.32 17.43 35.52
C ALA A 315 -7.27 16.12 34.71
N ASP A 316 -6.11 15.45 34.70
CA ASP A 316 -5.81 14.21 33.96
C ASP A 316 -5.87 14.29 32.43
N LYS A 317 -6.05 15.48 31.87
CA LYS A 317 -5.99 15.70 30.41
C LYS A 317 -4.65 16.33 30.01
N PRO A 318 -4.13 16.02 28.81
CA PRO A 318 -2.95 16.69 28.30
C PRO A 318 -3.24 18.19 28.09
N ALA A 319 -2.30 19.02 28.50
CA ALA A 319 -2.41 20.47 28.42
C ALA A 319 -1.05 21.12 28.11
N LEU A 320 -1.07 22.36 27.62
CA LEU A 320 0.10 23.19 27.36
C LEU A 320 -0.03 24.52 28.09
N LEU A 321 1.12 25.11 28.47
CA LEU A 321 1.19 26.47 28.97
C LEU A 321 1.47 27.40 27.81
N VAL A 322 0.50 28.24 27.48
CA VAL A 322 0.58 29.26 26.44
C VAL A 322 0.83 30.63 27.09
N VAL A 323 1.73 31.42 26.52
CA VAL A 323 2.01 32.78 26.98
C VAL A 323 1.15 33.75 26.20
N ASP A 324 0.34 34.55 26.91
CA ASP A 324 -0.51 35.56 26.29
C ASP A 324 0.27 36.88 25.97
N ALA A 325 -0.40 37.84 25.34
CA ALA A 325 0.18 39.12 24.98
C ALA A 325 0.62 39.98 26.20
N ALA A 326 0.08 39.69 27.41
CA ALA A 326 0.43 40.31 28.67
C ALA A 326 1.55 39.57 29.42
N SER A 327 2.21 38.62 28.77
CA SER A 327 3.24 37.72 29.36
C SER A 327 2.74 36.93 30.55
N ARG A 328 1.47 36.49 30.55
CA ARG A 328 0.86 35.63 31.54
C ARG A 328 0.68 34.23 30.99
N LEU A 329 0.83 33.25 31.87
CA LEU A 329 0.65 31.85 31.54
C LEU A 329 -0.83 31.46 31.54
N GLN A 330 -1.28 30.88 30.44
CA GLN A 330 -2.60 30.27 30.30
C GLN A 330 -2.44 28.77 30.14
N LEU A 331 -3.05 27.99 31.00
CA LEU A 331 -3.11 26.53 30.87
C LEU A 331 -4.25 26.18 29.92
N ARG A 332 -3.91 25.53 28.81
CA ARG A 332 -4.86 25.19 27.76
C ARG A 332 -4.86 23.68 27.51
N PRO A 333 -6.00 22.99 27.67
CA PRO A 333 -6.13 21.59 27.31
C PRO A 333 -5.99 21.42 25.80
N VAL A 334 -5.31 20.32 25.39
CA VAL A 334 -5.02 20.02 23.98
C VAL A 334 -5.40 18.58 23.64
N VAL A 335 -5.62 18.36 22.34
CA VAL A 335 -5.84 17.01 21.79
C VAL A 335 -4.57 16.57 21.09
N LEU A 336 -3.99 15.46 21.57
CA LEU A 336 -2.80 14.88 20.94
C LEU A 336 -3.21 13.84 19.89
N ALA A 337 -2.61 13.93 18.69
CA ALA A 337 -2.69 12.88 17.68
C ALA A 337 -1.76 11.72 18.02
N ARG A 338 -0.53 12.06 18.32
CA ARG A 338 0.55 11.12 18.68
C ARG A 338 1.64 11.82 19.48
N PHE A 339 2.54 11.05 20.06
CA PHE A 339 3.74 11.57 20.72
C PHE A 339 4.88 10.55 20.62
N ASN A 340 6.10 11.06 20.71
CA ASN A 340 7.31 10.27 20.83
C ASN A 340 8.21 10.86 21.94
N ALA A 341 9.42 10.34 22.12
CA ALA A 341 10.33 10.78 23.16
C ALA A 341 10.78 12.26 23.00
N GLN A 342 10.76 12.80 21.80
CA GLN A 342 11.26 14.14 21.45
C GLN A 342 10.13 15.15 21.20
N GLN A 343 9.00 14.71 20.63
CA GLN A 343 7.96 15.59 20.14
C GLN A 343 6.54 15.09 20.47
N ILE A 344 5.63 16.03 20.59
CA ILE A 344 4.19 15.83 20.63
C ILE A 344 3.54 16.46 19.38
N PHE A 345 2.49 15.85 18.90
CA PHE A 345 1.76 16.28 17.72
C PHE A 345 0.33 16.62 18.14
N VAL A 346 0.00 17.92 18.05
CA VAL A 346 -1.27 18.49 18.57
C VAL A 346 -2.21 18.75 17.39
N THR A 347 -3.45 18.25 17.49
CA THR A 347 -4.50 18.46 16.48
C THR A 347 -5.43 19.61 16.83
N ALA A 348 -5.62 19.90 18.11
CA ALA A 348 -6.53 20.95 18.55
C ALA A 348 -6.12 21.52 19.93
N GLY A 349 -6.50 22.79 20.19
CA GLY A 349 -6.25 23.48 21.44
C GLY A 349 -5.21 24.58 21.37
N ILE A 350 -4.43 24.66 20.27
CA ILE A 350 -3.45 25.73 20.02
C ILE A 350 -3.55 26.24 18.57
N GLN A 351 -3.06 27.44 18.34
CA GLN A 351 -2.99 28.04 17.01
C GLN A 351 -1.54 28.27 16.57
N PRO A 352 -1.24 28.20 15.29
CA PRO A 352 0.07 28.61 14.77
C PRO A 352 0.43 30.02 15.20
N GLY A 353 1.70 30.22 15.59
CA GLY A 353 2.20 31.51 16.04
C GLY A 353 2.05 31.78 17.55
N GLU A 354 1.32 30.94 18.30
CA GLU A 354 1.25 31.05 19.76
C GLU A 354 2.57 30.66 20.42
N ARG A 355 2.90 31.32 21.54
CA ARG A 355 4.11 31.02 22.32
C ARG A 355 3.83 29.98 23.39
N ILE A 356 4.56 28.89 23.36
CA ILE A 356 4.36 27.73 24.21
C ILE A 356 5.60 27.52 25.05
N VAL A 357 5.40 27.34 26.36
CA VAL A 357 6.49 27.07 27.30
C VAL A 357 7.04 25.68 27.10
N THR A 358 8.36 25.56 26.97
CA THR A 358 9.07 24.27 26.74
C THR A 358 9.92 23.83 27.93
N ALA A 359 10.16 24.69 28.92
CA ALA A 359 10.93 24.33 30.11
C ALA A 359 10.29 24.87 31.39
N GLY A 360 10.34 24.07 32.45
CA GLY A 360 9.79 24.45 33.77
C GLY A 360 8.28 24.27 33.92
N VAL A 361 7.61 23.61 32.96
CA VAL A 361 6.15 23.46 32.90
C VAL A 361 5.54 22.84 34.18
N SER A 362 6.29 22.02 34.91
CA SER A 362 5.84 21.35 36.15
C SER A 362 5.82 22.25 37.40
N THR A 363 6.52 23.39 37.36
CA THR A 363 6.69 24.31 38.49
C THR A 363 5.96 25.64 38.33
N LEU A 364 5.40 25.88 37.14
CA LEU A 364 4.71 27.12 36.77
C LEU A 364 3.20 27.00 37.05
N GLN A 365 2.61 28.11 37.49
CA GLN A 365 1.17 28.18 37.74
C GLN A 365 0.41 29.02 36.70
N PRO A 366 -0.82 28.63 36.35
CA PRO A 366 -1.67 29.45 35.49
C PRO A 366 -1.86 30.86 36.04
N GLY A 367 -1.79 31.89 35.20
CA GLY A 367 -1.90 33.31 35.60
C GLY A 367 -0.59 33.94 36.04
N GLU A 368 0.50 33.20 36.26
CA GLU A 368 1.81 33.73 36.61
C GLU A 368 2.38 34.60 35.47
N LYS A 369 3.00 35.76 35.83
CA LYS A 369 3.66 36.61 34.86
C LYS A 369 5.12 36.17 34.71
N VAL A 370 5.55 36.00 33.46
CA VAL A 370 6.87 35.41 33.16
C VAL A 370 7.70 36.36 32.27
N THR A 371 9.02 36.18 32.30
CA THR A 371 9.93 36.81 31.34
C THR A 371 10.32 35.80 30.27
N LEU A 372 10.22 36.17 29.01
CA LEU A 372 10.50 35.31 27.87
C LEU A 372 12.01 35.21 27.64
N THR A 373 12.52 33.99 27.66
CA THR A 373 13.84 33.68 27.09
C THR A 373 13.59 32.90 25.80
N GLN A 374 13.95 33.47 24.66
CA GLN A 374 13.75 32.84 23.36
C GLN A 374 14.83 31.77 23.17
N GLU A 375 14.43 30.57 22.87
CA GLU A 375 15.33 29.56 22.32
C GLU A 375 15.54 29.94 20.84
N ALA A 376 16.80 30.14 20.42
CA ALA A 376 17.12 30.25 19.00
C ALA A 376 16.73 28.95 18.28
N PRO A 377 16.26 29.05 17.04
CA PRO A 377 15.78 27.92 16.25
C PRO A 377 16.83 26.83 16.06
#